data_84fb0f8c6469a4ad11e2cff3df05152f
#
_entry.id   84fb0f8c6469a4ad11e2cff3df05152f
#
_cell.length_a   1.000
_cell.length_b   1.000
_cell.length_c   1.000
_cell.angle_alpha   90.00
_cell.angle_beta   90.00
_cell.angle_gamma   90.00
#
_symmetry.space_group_name_H-M   'P 1'
#
loop_
_entity.id
_entity.type
_entity.pdbx_description
1 polymer ?
#
loop_
_entity_poly.entity_id
_entity_poly.type
_entity_poly.pdbx_seq_one_letter_code
_entity_poly.pdbx_strand_id
1 'polypeptide(L)'
;ACLQDGILRKSLLKNQIAGVSDMRINMPENANRIIETLEAAGYEAYIVGGCVRDSILGRSPGDWDITTSAKPEQIKALFRRTVDTGIQHGTVTVMFGKEGYEVTTYRIDGEYTDHRRPDKVLFTTNLKEDLKRIDFTINAMAYNHRNGIIDIFGGVEDLEKRVIRAVGVAEERFSEDALRILRAVRFSGQLDFSIDEDTQAAMKKLAGTLSKISAERIRVELDKLFVSDHPEKLIMAYEMGITAVVLPEFDRMMEQEQNNPYHLYNVGVHSIYTMKAIDADSICRWAALLHDVGKPDTHTRDDKGIDHFYGHNVVGTDIAKKVLRRMKWDNDTIKQVSKMVYWHDYGMGGIPSVVRFRKTLAEMGAGFFPLYDKIKRADMAAQSDYRYDEKKAIVDAIEEMYRKIMADGDCLTIKELAINGRDHKEMGLAPGKQMGHILEYLLEKVLEAPHINTRENLEKMVADKYLK
;
A
#
# COMPACT_ATOMS: atom_id res chain seq x y z
N ALA A 1 20.49 -17.78 -9.34
CA ALA A 1 19.19 -17.77 -10.05
C ALA A 1 18.70 -16.32 -10.29
N CYS A 2 18.63 -15.47 -9.29
CA CYS A 2 18.14 -14.07 -9.46
C CYS A 2 18.95 -13.19 -10.43
N LEU A 3 20.26 -13.37 -10.54
CA LEU A 3 21.11 -12.58 -11.44
C LEU A 3 20.93 -12.99 -12.93
N GLN A 4 20.69 -14.25 -13.19
CA GLN A 4 20.46 -14.74 -14.57
C GLN A 4 19.07 -14.36 -15.08
N ASP A 5 18.04 -14.37 -14.24
CA ASP A 5 16.69 -13.91 -14.61
C ASP A 5 16.65 -12.41 -14.93
N GLY A 6 17.43 -11.59 -14.19
CA GLY A 6 17.55 -10.17 -14.48
C GLY A 6 18.21 -9.84 -15.82
N ILE A 7 19.22 -10.64 -16.22
CA ILE A 7 19.93 -10.46 -17.50
C ILE A 7 19.06 -10.94 -18.67
N LEU A 8 18.35 -12.05 -18.51
CA LEU A 8 17.39 -12.56 -19.54
C LEU A 8 16.22 -11.59 -19.74
N ARG A 9 15.64 -11.04 -18.67
CA ARG A 9 14.60 -10.01 -18.77
C ARG A 9 15.08 -8.74 -19.45
N LYS A 10 16.32 -8.28 -19.15
CA LYS A 10 16.93 -7.12 -19.81
C LYS A 10 17.18 -7.35 -21.30
N SER A 11 17.60 -8.54 -21.69
CA SER A 11 17.83 -8.91 -23.09
C SER A 11 16.51 -9.05 -23.88
N LEU A 12 15.48 -9.61 -23.29
CA LEU A 12 14.15 -9.72 -23.90
C LEU A 12 13.50 -8.33 -24.07
N LEU A 13 13.62 -7.43 -23.09
CA LEU A 13 13.12 -6.06 -23.20
C LEU A 13 13.82 -5.27 -24.33
N LYS A 14 15.16 -5.35 -24.43
CA LYS A 14 15.91 -4.69 -25.51
C LYS A 14 15.46 -5.12 -26.89
N ASN A 15 15.16 -6.41 -27.08
CA ASN A 15 14.66 -6.95 -28.35
C ASN A 15 13.20 -6.56 -28.62
N GLN A 16 12.38 -6.34 -27.59
CA GLN A 16 10.99 -5.88 -27.74
C GLN A 16 10.92 -4.40 -28.16
N ILE A 17 11.83 -3.56 -27.64
CA ILE A 17 11.79 -2.10 -27.86
C ILE A 17 12.47 -1.71 -29.19
N ALA A 18 13.41 -2.50 -29.72
CA ALA A 18 14.11 -2.24 -30.99
C ALA A 18 13.21 -2.21 -32.24
N GLY A 19 11.90 -2.52 -32.12
CA GLY A 19 10.92 -2.45 -33.20
C GLY A 19 9.68 -1.61 -32.86
N VAL A 20 9.81 -0.64 -31.95
CA VAL A 20 8.66 0.12 -31.41
C VAL A 20 7.90 0.90 -32.48
N SER A 21 8.58 1.40 -33.55
CA SER A 21 7.91 2.10 -34.66
C SER A 21 6.86 1.22 -35.36
N ASP A 22 7.10 -0.10 -35.43
CA ASP A 22 6.23 -1.07 -36.09
C ASP A 22 5.39 -1.89 -35.07
N MET A 23 5.49 -1.55 -33.81
CA MET A 23 4.80 -2.27 -32.74
C MET A 23 3.29 -2.10 -32.85
N ARG A 24 2.56 -3.22 -32.88
CA ARG A 24 1.12 -3.22 -32.81
C ARG A 24 0.66 -3.51 -31.37
N ILE A 25 0.05 -2.50 -30.74
CA ILE A 25 -0.52 -2.64 -29.39
C ILE A 25 -1.86 -3.40 -29.49
N ASN A 26 -2.01 -4.47 -28.71
CA ASN A 26 -3.24 -5.23 -28.64
C ASN A 26 -4.22 -4.53 -27.69
N MET A 27 -5.05 -3.64 -28.22
CA MET A 27 -6.06 -2.91 -27.47
C MET A 27 -7.33 -3.77 -27.27
N PRO A 28 -8.10 -3.56 -26.18
CA PRO A 28 -9.44 -4.09 -26.05
C PRO A 28 -10.33 -3.66 -27.24
N GLU A 29 -11.19 -4.57 -27.69
CA GLU A 29 -12.10 -4.31 -28.82
C GLU A 29 -12.93 -3.04 -28.62
N ASN A 30 -13.44 -2.82 -27.41
CA ASN A 30 -14.21 -1.62 -27.08
C ASN A 30 -13.40 -0.33 -27.17
N ALA A 31 -12.12 -0.33 -26.73
CA ALA A 31 -11.24 0.83 -26.89
C ALA A 31 -10.98 1.15 -28.36
N ASN A 32 -10.68 0.12 -29.16
CA ASN A 32 -10.50 0.28 -30.61
C ASN A 32 -11.78 0.84 -31.27
N ARG A 33 -12.96 0.32 -30.90
CA ARG A 33 -14.26 0.78 -31.42
C ARG A 33 -14.51 2.25 -31.09
N ILE A 34 -14.11 2.72 -29.91
CA ILE A 34 -14.21 4.15 -29.56
C ILE A 34 -13.37 4.98 -30.51
N ILE A 35 -12.10 4.60 -30.71
CA ILE A 35 -11.18 5.32 -31.61
C ILE A 35 -11.73 5.34 -33.02
N GLU A 36 -12.11 4.20 -33.60
CA GLU A 36 -12.67 4.12 -34.94
C GLU A 36 -13.94 4.97 -35.11
N THR A 37 -14.83 5.01 -34.11
CA THR A 37 -16.04 5.82 -34.15
C THR A 37 -15.71 7.32 -34.18
N LEU A 38 -14.73 7.76 -33.38
CA LEU A 38 -14.27 9.15 -33.35
C LEU A 38 -13.59 9.53 -34.66
N GLU A 39 -12.71 8.66 -35.19
CA GLU A 39 -12.03 8.89 -36.48
C GLU A 39 -13.02 8.94 -37.66
N ALA A 40 -14.02 8.05 -37.68
CA ALA A 40 -15.07 8.07 -38.70
C ALA A 40 -15.90 9.35 -38.68
N ALA A 41 -16.03 10.01 -37.53
CA ALA A 41 -16.68 11.31 -37.36
C ALA A 41 -15.73 12.49 -37.66
N GLY A 42 -14.48 12.24 -38.08
CA GLY A 42 -13.51 13.27 -38.47
C GLY A 42 -12.67 13.82 -37.32
N TYR A 43 -12.63 13.16 -36.16
CA TYR A 43 -11.81 13.56 -35.02
C TYR A 43 -10.57 12.69 -34.91
N GLU A 44 -9.49 13.25 -34.36
CA GLU A 44 -8.35 12.45 -33.95
C GLU A 44 -8.68 11.72 -32.63
N ALA A 45 -8.22 10.46 -32.48
CA ALA A 45 -8.35 9.71 -31.25
C ALA A 45 -7.20 8.71 -31.07
N TYR A 46 -6.70 8.60 -29.84
CA TYR A 46 -5.57 7.74 -29.47
C TYR A 46 -5.77 7.18 -28.05
N ILE A 47 -5.27 5.97 -27.78
CA ILE A 47 -4.95 5.59 -26.40
C ILE A 47 -3.73 6.38 -25.95
N VAL A 48 -3.62 6.71 -24.64
CA VAL A 48 -2.57 7.58 -24.11
C VAL A 48 -2.14 7.16 -22.70
N GLY A 49 -0.92 7.47 -22.35
CA GLY A 49 -0.47 7.35 -20.97
C GLY A 49 0.01 5.96 -20.57
N GLY A 50 -0.42 5.52 -19.39
CA GLY A 50 0.02 4.27 -18.78
C GLY A 50 -0.21 3.03 -19.62
N CYS A 51 -1.31 2.96 -20.37
CA CYS A 51 -1.61 1.82 -21.22
C CYS A 51 -0.62 1.66 -22.39
N VAL A 52 -0.17 2.77 -22.99
CA VAL A 52 0.84 2.72 -24.04
C VAL A 52 2.18 2.25 -23.48
N ARG A 53 2.63 2.87 -22.36
CA ARG A 53 3.87 2.48 -21.66
C ARG A 53 3.85 0.99 -21.29
N ASP A 54 2.80 0.53 -20.63
CA ASP A 54 2.72 -0.84 -20.12
C ASP A 54 2.67 -1.86 -21.27
N SER A 55 1.99 -1.53 -22.36
CA SER A 55 1.99 -2.35 -23.59
C SER A 55 3.38 -2.47 -24.21
N ILE A 56 4.16 -1.37 -24.27
CA ILE A 56 5.55 -1.38 -24.76
C ILE A 56 6.43 -2.25 -23.86
N LEU A 57 6.22 -2.19 -22.54
CA LEU A 57 6.94 -3.01 -21.54
C LEU A 57 6.48 -4.46 -21.48
N GLY A 58 5.49 -4.88 -22.30
CA GLY A 58 4.91 -6.23 -22.25
C GLY A 58 4.12 -6.52 -20.98
N ARG A 59 3.65 -5.48 -20.30
CA ARG A 59 2.79 -5.55 -19.10
C ARG A 59 1.31 -5.42 -19.51
N SER A 60 0.42 -6.03 -18.76
CA SER A 60 -1.03 -5.84 -18.99
C SER A 60 -1.48 -4.50 -18.39
N PRO A 61 -1.99 -3.56 -19.21
CA PRO A 61 -2.56 -2.31 -18.69
C PRO A 61 -3.77 -2.56 -17.79
N GLY A 62 -3.87 -1.80 -16.68
CA GLY A 62 -5.06 -1.82 -15.83
C GLY A 62 -6.22 -1.02 -16.41
N ASP A 63 -5.91 0.17 -16.93
CA ASP A 63 -6.87 1.12 -17.49
C ASP A 63 -6.46 1.54 -18.91
N TRP A 64 -7.43 1.91 -19.72
CA TRP A 64 -7.24 2.33 -21.11
C TRP A 64 -7.81 3.73 -21.31
N ASP A 65 -6.97 4.74 -21.13
CA ASP A 65 -7.31 6.14 -21.32
C ASP A 65 -7.27 6.50 -22.81
N ILE A 66 -8.28 7.23 -23.27
CA ILE A 66 -8.39 7.70 -24.64
C ILE A 66 -8.35 9.21 -24.64
N THR A 67 -7.59 9.80 -25.56
CA THR A 67 -7.56 11.23 -25.79
C THR A 67 -8.01 11.55 -27.22
N THR A 68 -8.72 12.68 -27.43
CA THR A 68 -9.34 13.02 -28.72
C THR A 68 -9.44 14.53 -28.95
N SER A 69 -9.47 14.92 -30.24
CA SER A 69 -9.79 16.29 -30.62
C SER A 69 -11.29 16.64 -30.51
N ALA A 70 -12.18 15.64 -30.31
CA ALA A 70 -13.60 15.84 -30.11
C ALA A 70 -13.88 16.49 -28.76
N LYS A 71 -14.81 17.45 -28.72
CA LYS A 71 -15.29 18.06 -27.46
C LYS A 71 -16.26 17.13 -26.73
N PRO A 72 -16.48 17.32 -25.41
CA PRO A 72 -17.37 16.45 -24.63
C PRO A 72 -18.76 16.25 -25.24
N GLU A 73 -19.36 17.31 -25.75
CA GLU A 73 -20.70 17.25 -26.35
C GLU A 73 -20.70 16.41 -27.65
N GLN A 74 -19.60 16.48 -28.42
CA GLN A 74 -19.42 15.70 -29.65
C GLN A 74 -19.22 14.21 -29.32
N ILE A 75 -18.44 13.89 -28.27
CA ILE A 75 -18.28 12.52 -27.76
C ILE A 75 -19.67 11.98 -27.36
N LYS A 76 -20.43 12.74 -26.57
CA LYS A 76 -21.77 12.32 -26.12
C LYS A 76 -22.76 12.10 -27.27
N ALA A 77 -22.63 12.84 -28.35
CA ALA A 77 -23.46 12.68 -29.53
C ALA A 77 -23.17 11.40 -30.32
N LEU A 78 -21.93 10.89 -30.27
CA LEU A 78 -21.51 9.70 -30.99
C LEU A 78 -21.76 8.37 -30.24
N PHE A 79 -21.90 8.41 -28.92
CA PHE A 79 -22.04 7.20 -28.11
C PHE A 79 -23.37 7.17 -27.36
N ARG A 80 -24.05 6.01 -27.43
CA ARG A 80 -25.39 5.82 -26.84
C ARG A 80 -25.41 5.98 -25.31
N ARG A 81 -24.34 5.58 -24.62
CA ARG A 81 -24.26 5.59 -23.16
C ARG A 81 -22.94 6.21 -22.68
N THR A 82 -23.06 7.36 -22.06
CA THR A 82 -21.94 8.10 -21.48
C THR A 82 -22.24 8.53 -20.06
N VAL A 83 -21.18 8.73 -19.26
CA VAL A 83 -21.26 9.26 -17.89
C VAL A 83 -20.34 10.47 -17.79
N ASP A 84 -20.84 11.56 -17.20
CA ASP A 84 -20.09 12.79 -17.02
C ASP A 84 -19.17 12.69 -15.79
N THR A 85 -18.03 12.01 -15.93
CA THR A 85 -17.09 11.78 -14.84
C THR A 85 -16.17 12.96 -14.57
N GLY A 86 -15.96 13.83 -15.54
CA GLY A 86 -15.06 14.98 -15.44
C GLY A 86 -15.28 16.02 -16.54
N ILE A 87 -16.53 16.32 -16.89
CA ILE A 87 -16.89 17.18 -18.02
C ILE A 87 -16.25 18.58 -17.94
N GLN A 88 -16.07 19.11 -16.73
CA GLN A 88 -15.38 20.41 -16.50
C GLN A 88 -13.91 20.38 -16.95
N HIS A 89 -13.31 19.19 -17.00
CA HIS A 89 -11.94 18.96 -17.43
C HIS A 89 -11.85 18.26 -18.79
N GLY A 90 -12.98 18.14 -19.49
CA GLY A 90 -13.03 17.55 -20.82
C GLY A 90 -13.15 16.03 -20.86
N THR A 91 -13.38 15.35 -19.73
CA THR A 91 -13.45 13.89 -19.65
C THR A 91 -14.90 13.40 -19.61
N VAL A 92 -15.22 12.44 -20.47
CA VAL A 92 -16.48 11.71 -20.54
C VAL A 92 -16.18 10.21 -20.51
N THR A 93 -16.85 9.44 -19.69
CA THR A 93 -16.73 7.96 -19.69
C THR A 93 -17.74 7.38 -20.68
N VAL A 94 -17.23 6.66 -21.69
CA VAL A 94 -18.03 5.89 -22.64
C VAL A 94 -18.24 4.48 -22.07
N MET A 95 -19.50 4.02 -22.01
CA MET A 95 -19.89 2.78 -21.36
C MET A 95 -20.25 1.68 -22.35
N PHE A 96 -19.61 0.51 -22.22
CA PHE A 96 -19.97 -0.75 -22.88
C PHE A 96 -20.40 -1.77 -21.82
N GLY A 97 -21.72 -1.91 -21.63
CA GLY A 97 -22.24 -2.74 -20.55
C GLY A 97 -21.83 -2.19 -19.16
N LYS A 98 -20.96 -2.91 -18.47
CA LYS A 98 -20.39 -2.51 -17.17
C LYS A 98 -18.99 -1.88 -17.29
N GLU A 99 -18.35 -1.99 -18.45
CA GLU A 99 -17.03 -1.42 -18.70
C GLU A 99 -17.12 0.04 -19.07
N GLY A 100 -16.27 0.87 -18.50
CA GLY A 100 -16.18 2.30 -18.78
C GLY A 100 -14.78 2.65 -19.31
N TYR A 101 -14.73 3.48 -20.34
CA TYR A 101 -13.50 4.00 -20.93
C TYR A 101 -13.48 5.51 -20.79
N GLU A 102 -12.47 6.07 -20.17
CA GLU A 102 -12.32 7.52 -20.06
C GLU A 102 -11.84 8.10 -21.38
N VAL A 103 -12.63 9.02 -21.94
CA VAL A 103 -12.34 9.73 -23.19
C VAL A 103 -12.19 11.21 -22.87
N THR A 104 -10.97 11.74 -23.01
CA THR A 104 -10.63 13.12 -22.65
C THR A 104 -10.36 13.94 -23.89
N THR A 105 -10.99 15.11 -23.99
CA THR A 105 -10.72 16.10 -25.02
C THR A 105 -9.33 16.68 -24.86
N TYR A 106 -8.55 16.84 -25.95
CA TYR A 106 -7.25 17.53 -25.93
C TYR A 106 -7.38 18.90 -25.27
N ARG A 107 -6.49 19.19 -24.37
CA ARG A 107 -6.54 20.43 -23.61
C ARG A 107 -5.17 21.03 -23.32
N ILE A 108 -5.19 22.30 -23.11
CA ILE A 108 -4.09 23.07 -22.53
C ILE A 108 -4.56 23.48 -21.13
N ASP A 109 -3.80 23.10 -20.13
CA ASP A 109 -4.07 23.51 -18.77
C ASP A 109 -3.62 24.98 -18.59
N GLY A 110 -4.44 25.80 -17.97
CA GLY A 110 -4.12 27.17 -17.62
C GLY A 110 -3.23 27.27 -16.39
N GLU A 111 -3.17 28.44 -15.76
CA GLU A 111 -2.41 28.62 -14.53
C GLU A 111 -2.95 27.74 -13.39
N TYR A 112 -2.06 27.33 -12.48
CA TYR A 112 -2.36 26.51 -11.33
C TYR A 112 -2.16 27.34 -10.05
N THR A 113 -3.21 27.94 -9.52
CA THR A 113 -3.11 28.73 -8.29
C THR A 113 -3.11 27.86 -7.04
N ASP A 114 -3.73 26.68 -7.08
CA ASP A 114 -3.85 25.75 -5.95
C ASP A 114 -2.83 24.60 -5.97
N HIS A 115 -1.87 24.59 -6.92
CA HIS A 115 -0.90 23.51 -7.17
C HIS A 115 -1.54 22.12 -7.39
N ARG A 116 -2.77 22.10 -7.90
CA ARG A 116 -3.53 20.86 -8.10
C ARG A 116 -4.33 20.83 -9.40
N ARG A 117 -5.08 21.89 -9.65
CA ARG A 117 -5.98 21.97 -10.80
C ARG A 117 -5.72 23.25 -11.58
N PRO A 118 -5.77 23.19 -12.91
CA PRO A 118 -5.72 24.42 -13.69
C PRO A 118 -6.98 25.24 -13.43
N ASP A 119 -6.83 26.52 -13.23
CA ASP A 119 -7.96 27.44 -13.00
C ASP A 119 -8.91 27.49 -14.20
N LYS A 120 -8.37 27.27 -15.39
CA LYS A 120 -9.11 27.15 -16.64
C LYS A 120 -8.52 26.08 -17.52
N VAL A 121 -9.39 25.35 -18.20
CA VAL A 121 -9.04 24.37 -19.21
C VAL A 121 -9.43 24.96 -20.57
N LEU A 122 -8.48 25.01 -21.51
CA LEU A 122 -8.74 25.40 -22.88
C LEU A 122 -8.64 24.17 -23.78
N PHE A 123 -9.73 23.83 -24.45
CA PHE A 123 -9.71 22.75 -25.42
C PHE A 123 -8.90 23.13 -26.65
N THR A 124 -8.10 22.19 -27.14
CA THR A 124 -7.26 22.33 -28.33
C THR A 124 -7.55 21.18 -29.30
N THR A 125 -7.09 21.31 -30.53
CA THR A 125 -7.06 20.23 -31.52
C THR A 125 -5.66 19.67 -31.71
N ASN A 126 -4.68 20.14 -30.92
CA ASN A 126 -3.27 19.78 -31.06
C ASN A 126 -2.88 18.74 -30.03
N LEU A 127 -2.64 17.49 -30.47
CA LEU A 127 -2.21 16.38 -29.63
C LEU A 127 -0.91 16.70 -28.86
N LYS A 128 0.05 17.43 -29.47
CA LYS A 128 1.30 17.79 -28.81
C LYS A 128 1.07 18.61 -27.55
N GLU A 129 0.13 19.55 -27.56
CA GLU A 129 -0.19 20.36 -26.39
C GLU A 129 -0.86 19.51 -25.31
N ASP A 130 -1.70 18.53 -25.67
CA ASP A 130 -2.31 17.61 -24.72
C ASP A 130 -1.26 16.67 -24.08
N LEU A 131 -0.32 16.14 -24.86
CA LEU A 131 0.77 15.29 -24.33
C LEU A 131 1.75 16.09 -23.45
N LYS A 132 1.97 17.37 -23.74
CA LYS A 132 2.88 18.25 -23.00
C LYS A 132 2.48 18.41 -21.52
N ARG A 133 1.19 18.32 -21.17
CA ARG A 133 0.72 18.44 -19.78
C ARG A 133 0.93 17.18 -18.92
N ILE A 134 1.33 16.06 -19.54
CA ILE A 134 1.58 14.79 -18.83
C ILE A 134 2.83 14.93 -17.97
N ASP A 135 2.89 14.15 -16.90
CA ASP A 135 3.95 14.25 -15.89
C ASP A 135 5.33 13.81 -16.41
N PHE A 136 5.41 12.63 -17.02
CA PHE A 136 6.67 12.00 -17.42
C PHE A 136 6.64 11.57 -18.89
N THR A 137 7.81 11.62 -19.55
CA THR A 137 8.00 11.25 -20.95
C THR A 137 7.47 9.85 -21.24
N ILE A 138 7.73 8.89 -20.35
CA ILE A 138 7.28 7.50 -20.46
C ILE A 138 5.76 7.33 -20.46
N ASN A 139 5.01 8.34 -20.05
CA ASN A 139 3.54 8.38 -20.10
C ASN A 139 3.03 9.34 -21.22
N ALA A 140 3.90 10.18 -21.77
CA ALA A 140 3.52 11.19 -22.76
C ALA A 140 3.60 10.64 -24.20
N MET A 141 3.07 9.43 -24.38
CA MET A 141 2.99 8.73 -25.66
C MET A 141 1.53 8.43 -25.99
N ALA A 142 1.19 8.47 -27.26
CA ALA A 142 -0.13 8.14 -27.77
C ALA A 142 -0.03 7.06 -28.85
N TYR A 143 -1.11 6.28 -29.04
CA TYR A 143 -1.14 5.22 -30.05
C TYR A 143 -2.55 5.04 -30.63
N ASN A 144 -2.62 4.81 -31.92
CA ASN A 144 -3.73 4.15 -32.59
C ASN A 144 -3.23 3.23 -33.74
N HIS A 145 -4.10 2.38 -34.27
CA HIS A 145 -3.69 1.42 -35.30
C HIS A 145 -3.28 2.06 -36.63
N ARG A 146 -3.73 3.28 -36.90
CA ARG A 146 -3.47 4.02 -38.14
C ARG A 146 -2.09 4.66 -38.15
N ASN A 147 -1.73 5.30 -37.04
CA ASN A 147 -0.54 6.16 -36.93
C ASN A 147 0.63 5.49 -36.19
N GLY A 148 0.36 4.33 -35.55
CA GLY A 148 1.35 3.71 -34.68
C GLY A 148 1.57 4.52 -33.38
N ILE A 149 2.75 4.38 -32.80
CA ILE A 149 3.15 5.11 -31.59
C ILE A 149 3.59 6.53 -31.96
N ILE A 150 2.97 7.51 -31.31
CA ILE A 150 3.34 8.93 -31.37
C ILE A 150 4.10 9.27 -30.09
N ASP A 151 5.38 9.49 -30.22
CA ASP A 151 6.31 9.87 -29.15
C ASP A 151 7.00 11.19 -29.49
N ILE A 152 6.51 12.28 -28.93
CA ILE A 152 7.01 13.65 -29.19
C ILE A 152 8.11 14.04 -28.19
N PHE A 153 8.11 13.41 -27.01
CA PHE A 153 8.93 13.80 -25.86
C PHE A 153 10.02 12.78 -25.51
N GLY A 154 10.27 11.76 -26.36
CA GLY A 154 11.32 10.78 -26.16
C GLY A 154 11.01 9.71 -25.11
N GLY A 155 9.74 9.41 -24.90
CA GLY A 155 9.29 8.43 -23.94
C GLY A 155 9.77 7.00 -24.24
N VAL A 156 9.86 6.62 -25.52
CA VAL A 156 10.40 5.33 -25.95
C VAL A 156 11.88 5.21 -25.57
N GLU A 157 12.69 6.22 -25.82
CA GLU A 157 14.10 6.23 -25.46
C GLU A 157 14.30 6.16 -23.94
N ASP A 158 13.47 6.88 -23.17
CA ASP A 158 13.50 6.85 -21.70
C ASP A 158 13.04 5.49 -21.16
N LEU A 159 12.09 4.80 -21.81
CA LEU A 159 11.74 3.40 -21.49
C LEU A 159 12.92 2.44 -21.73
N GLU A 160 13.64 2.59 -22.86
CA GLU A 160 14.84 1.80 -23.17
C GLU A 160 15.94 1.99 -22.13
N LYS A 161 16.17 3.26 -21.75
CA LYS A 161 17.16 3.63 -20.74
C LYS A 161 16.71 3.33 -19.31
N ARG A 162 15.44 2.98 -19.11
CA ARG A 162 14.81 2.78 -17.79
C ARG A 162 14.91 4.04 -16.93
N VAL A 163 14.51 5.17 -17.47
CA VAL A 163 14.61 6.49 -16.84
C VAL A 163 13.20 7.12 -16.72
N ILE A 164 12.93 7.74 -15.59
CA ILE A 164 11.76 8.59 -15.35
C ILE A 164 12.21 10.04 -15.51
N ARG A 165 11.74 10.69 -16.54
CA ARG A 165 12.04 12.09 -16.89
C ARG A 165 10.75 12.89 -16.95
N ALA A 166 10.72 14.07 -16.33
CA ALA A 166 9.60 15.00 -16.45
C ALA A 166 9.48 15.52 -17.91
N VAL A 167 8.26 15.74 -18.38
CA VAL A 167 8.01 16.35 -19.68
C VAL A 167 8.38 17.84 -19.63
N GLY A 168 9.28 18.28 -20.50
CA GLY A 168 9.72 19.67 -20.55
C GLY A 168 10.59 20.06 -19.35
N VAL A 169 10.27 21.16 -18.67
CA VAL A 169 11.04 21.65 -17.51
C VAL A 169 10.45 21.05 -16.23
N ALA A 170 11.23 20.25 -15.51
CA ALA A 170 10.77 19.52 -14.32
C ALA A 170 10.25 20.47 -13.22
N GLU A 171 10.91 21.60 -12.99
CA GLU A 171 10.45 22.58 -11.98
C GLU A 171 9.08 23.17 -12.31
N GLU A 172 8.77 23.43 -13.56
CA GLU A 172 7.46 23.87 -14.00
C GLU A 172 6.41 22.80 -13.75
N ARG A 173 6.70 21.54 -14.13
CA ARG A 173 5.78 20.40 -13.97
C ARG A 173 5.45 20.15 -12.51
N PHE A 174 6.42 20.25 -11.61
CA PHE A 174 6.19 20.03 -10.17
C PHE A 174 5.56 21.25 -9.49
N SER A 175 5.74 22.44 -10.01
CA SER A 175 5.06 23.65 -9.53
C SER A 175 3.57 23.64 -9.88
N GLU A 176 3.16 23.02 -10.99
CA GLU A 176 1.77 22.83 -11.39
C GLU A 176 1.05 21.84 -10.47
N ASP A 177 1.60 20.65 -10.25
CA ASP A 177 1.08 19.64 -9.32
C ASP A 177 2.24 18.98 -8.58
N ALA A 178 2.43 19.39 -7.34
CA ALA A 178 3.49 18.85 -6.49
C ALA A 178 3.37 17.33 -6.25
N LEU A 179 2.16 16.72 -6.41
CA LEU A 179 2.01 15.28 -6.30
C LEU A 179 2.86 14.52 -7.32
N ARG A 180 3.21 15.14 -8.46
CA ARG A 180 4.10 14.54 -9.46
C ARG A 180 5.46 14.13 -8.87
N ILE A 181 5.92 14.79 -7.81
CA ILE A 181 7.12 14.41 -7.06
C ILE A 181 6.97 13.00 -6.47
N LEU A 182 5.87 12.72 -5.76
CA LEU A 182 5.59 11.37 -5.24
C LEU A 182 5.31 10.36 -6.35
N ARG A 183 4.69 10.80 -7.44
CA ARG A 183 4.48 9.93 -8.61
C ARG A 183 5.80 9.47 -9.24
N ALA A 184 6.84 10.33 -9.29
CA ALA A 184 8.17 9.94 -9.75
C ALA A 184 8.76 8.83 -8.87
N VAL A 185 8.70 8.98 -7.54
CA VAL A 185 9.16 7.96 -6.60
C VAL A 185 8.37 6.65 -6.78
N ARG A 186 7.04 6.74 -6.88
CA ARG A 186 6.19 5.58 -7.11
C ARG A 186 6.53 4.86 -8.42
N PHE A 187 6.67 5.57 -9.54
CA PHE A 187 7.02 4.94 -10.81
C PHE A 187 8.41 4.32 -10.76
N SER A 188 9.37 4.95 -10.06
CA SER A 188 10.67 4.34 -9.80
C SER A 188 10.53 2.99 -9.07
N GLY A 189 9.64 2.89 -8.08
CA GLY A 189 9.34 1.64 -7.37
C GLY A 189 8.58 0.61 -8.22
N GLN A 190 7.61 1.03 -9.01
CA GLN A 190 6.78 0.12 -9.81
C GLN A 190 7.49 -0.42 -11.06
N LEU A 191 8.42 0.35 -11.64
CA LEU A 191 9.09 0.01 -12.89
C LEU A 191 10.56 -0.41 -12.68
N ASP A 192 11.11 -0.19 -11.50
CA ASP A 192 12.54 -0.29 -11.19
C ASP A 192 13.38 0.59 -12.13
N PHE A 193 12.94 1.83 -12.33
CA PHE A 193 13.63 2.81 -13.15
C PHE A 193 14.37 3.83 -12.27
N SER A 194 15.49 4.35 -12.78
CA SER A 194 16.14 5.53 -12.22
C SER A 194 15.34 6.79 -12.53
N ILE A 195 15.56 7.85 -11.76
CA ILE A 195 15.01 9.17 -12.08
C ILE A 195 16.11 10.01 -12.68
N ASP A 196 15.80 10.76 -13.74
CA ASP A 196 16.70 11.69 -14.42
C ASP A 196 17.25 12.75 -13.45
N GLU A 197 18.50 13.20 -13.66
CA GLU A 197 19.19 14.10 -12.72
C GLU A 197 18.51 15.46 -12.58
N ASP A 198 18.07 16.08 -13.67
CA ASP A 198 17.35 17.36 -13.62
C ASP A 198 15.98 17.20 -12.94
N THR A 199 15.34 16.05 -13.17
CA THR A 199 14.08 15.69 -12.50
C THR A 199 14.29 15.51 -10.99
N GLN A 200 15.37 14.84 -10.57
CA GLN A 200 15.72 14.69 -9.15
C GLN A 200 16.04 16.04 -8.49
N ALA A 201 16.79 16.91 -9.17
CA ALA A 201 17.12 18.24 -8.66
C ALA A 201 15.86 19.07 -8.41
N ALA A 202 14.90 19.04 -9.33
CA ALA A 202 13.62 19.70 -9.19
C ALA A 202 12.78 19.10 -8.06
N MET A 203 12.75 17.76 -7.92
CA MET A 203 12.06 17.06 -6.81
C MET A 203 12.60 17.54 -5.46
N LYS A 204 13.91 17.54 -5.29
CA LYS A 204 14.56 17.99 -4.04
C LYS A 204 14.26 19.46 -3.75
N LYS A 205 14.34 20.33 -4.75
CA LYS A 205 14.06 21.78 -4.62
C LYS A 205 12.63 22.06 -4.20
N LEU A 206 11.67 21.28 -4.72
CA LEU A 206 10.24 21.51 -4.56
C LEU A 206 9.56 20.56 -3.55
N ALA A 207 10.31 19.69 -2.86
CA ALA A 207 9.76 18.73 -1.89
C ALA A 207 8.81 19.38 -0.88
N GLY A 208 9.14 20.57 -0.37
CA GLY A 208 8.32 21.31 0.59
C GLY A 208 6.90 21.65 0.09
N THR A 209 6.69 21.74 -1.23
CA THR A 209 5.37 22.05 -1.81
C THR A 209 4.36 20.92 -1.63
N LEU A 210 4.81 19.70 -1.31
CA LEU A 210 3.96 18.57 -0.98
C LEU A 210 3.06 18.83 0.23
N SER A 211 3.43 19.76 1.12
CA SER A 211 2.59 20.21 2.23
C SER A 211 1.24 20.80 1.80
N LYS A 212 1.10 21.21 0.54
CA LYS A 212 -0.14 21.74 -0.04
C LYS A 212 -1.05 20.64 -0.62
N ILE A 213 -0.56 19.40 -0.71
CA ILE A 213 -1.31 18.27 -1.28
C ILE A 213 -2.14 17.60 -0.19
N SER A 214 -3.37 17.19 -0.53
CA SER A 214 -4.23 16.50 0.43
C SER A 214 -3.65 15.14 0.86
N ALA A 215 -3.89 14.78 2.12
CA ALA A 215 -3.37 13.54 2.69
C ALA A 215 -3.86 12.29 1.95
N GLU A 216 -5.06 12.31 1.41
CA GLU A 216 -5.63 11.20 0.63
C GLU A 216 -4.84 10.97 -0.67
N ARG A 217 -4.43 12.05 -1.37
CA ARG A 217 -3.63 11.94 -2.59
C ARG A 217 -2.22 11.42 -2.27
N ILE A 218 -1.60 11.95 -1.21
CA ILE A 218 -0.28 11.49 -0.73
C ILE A 218 -0.35 10.01 -0.38
N ARG A 219 -1.37 9.59 0.39
CA ARG A 219 -1.59 8.19 0.78
C ARG A 219 -1.63 7.27 -0.43
N VAL A 220 -2.40 7.62 -1.47
CA VAL A 220 -2.55 6.77 -2.66
C VAL A 220 -1.21 6.55 -3.36
N GLU A 221 -0.36 7.56 -3.46
CA GLU A 221 0.95 7.41 -4.08
C GLU A 221 1.91 6.58 -3.21
N LEU A 222 1.93 6.83 -1.89
CA LEU A 222 2.73 6.04 -0.95
C LEU A 222 2.27 4.58 -0.91
N ASP A 223 0.96 4.32 -0.86
CA ASP A 223 0.42 2.96 -0.85
C ASP A 223 0.82 2.18 -2.10
N LYS A 224 0.68 2.80 -3.28
CA LYS A 224 1.13 2.22 -4.55
C LYS A 224 2.64 1.98 -4.62
N LEU A 225 3.44 2.82 -3.95
CA LEU A 225 4.88 2.58 -3.80
C LEU A 225 5.14 1.38 -2.88
N PHE A 226 4.47 1.32 -1.72
CA PHE A 226 4.73 0.29 -0.73
C PHE A 226 4.34 -1.10 -1.21
N VAL A 227 3.24 -1.24 -1.94
CA VAL A 227 2.83 -2.53 -2.55
C VAL A 227 3.57 -2.87 -3.84
N SER A 228 4.50 -2.01 -4.31
CA SER A 228 5.33 -2.30 -5.47
C SER A 228 6.44 -3.32 -5.14
N ASP A 229 7.13 -3.78 -6.19
CA ASP A 229 8.27 -4.70 -6.05
C ASP A 229 9.51 -4.02 -5.42
N HIS A 230 9.57 -2.67 -5.45
CA HIS A 230 10.71 -1.89 -4.99
C HIS A 230 10.33 -0.79 -3.99
N PRO A 231 9.74 -1.15 -2.82
CA PRO A 231 9.37 -0.18 -1.79
C PRO A 231 10.59 0.53 -1.19
N GLU A 232 11.81 -0.01 -1.36
CA GLU A 232 13.08 0.62 -0.95
C GLU A 232 13.36 1.97 -1.63
N LYS A 233 12.63 2.31 -2.70
CA LYS A 233 12.71 3.66 -3.29
C LYS A 233 12.21 4.75 -2.34
N LEU A 234 11.59 4.41 -1.21
CA LEU A 234 11.31 5.34 -0.12
C LEU A 234 12.59 5.93 0.49
N ILE A 235 13.72 5.18 0.48
CA ILE A 235 15.02 5.69 0.94
C ILE A 235 15.47 6.88 0.08
N MET A 236 15.32 6.79 -1.23
CA MET A 236 15.61 7.90 -2.13
C MET A 236 14.71 9.12 -1.81
N ALA A 237 13.44 8.91 -1.48
CA ALA A 237 12.56 9.99 -1.07
C ALA A 237 13.01 10.66 0.25
N TYR A 238 13.56 9.89 1.17
CA TYR A 238 14.20 10.41 2.39
C TYR A 238 15.42 11.27 2.05
N GLU A 239 16.34 10.80 1.23
CA GLU A 239 17.55 11.52 0.81
C GLU A 239 17.23 12.86 0.10
N MET A 240 16.06 12.95 -0.51
CA MET A 240 15.55 14.17 -1.17
C MET A 240 14.73 15.08 -0.24
N GLY A 241 14.52 14.69 1.04
CA GLY A 241 13.72 15.45 2.00
C GLY A 241 12.21 15.39 1.74
N ILE A 242 11.75 14.47 0.91
CA ILE A 242 10.33 14.29 0.59
C ILE A 242 9.59 13.69 1.79
N THR A 243 10.19 12.70 2.44
CA THR A 243 9.58 12.03 3.62
C THR A 243 9.44 12.97 4.80
N ALA A 244 10.34 13.92 5.00
CA ALA A 244 10.23 14.95 6.03
C ALA A 244 8.91 15.73 5.96
N VAL A 245 8.33 15.85 4.77
CA VAL A 245 7.06 16.56 4.55
C VAL A 245 5.86 15.61 4.67
N VAL A 246 5.94 14.41 4.10
CA VAL A 246 4.79 13.52 3.96
C VAL A 246 4.72 12.45 5.05
N LEU A 247 5.86 12.01 5.59
CA LEU A 247 5.97 10.94 6.57
C LEU A 247 7.16 11.17 7.54
N PRO A 248 7.19 12.27 8.31
CA PRO A 248 8.32 12.65 9.16
C PRO A 248 8.68 11.60 10.22
N GLU A 249 7.74 10.71 10.56
CA GLU A 249 8.02 9.58 11.44
C GLU A 249 9.05 8.63 10.84
N PHE A 250 9.06 8.47 9.51
CA PHE A 250 10.06 7.65 8.83
C PHE A 250 11.46 8.28 8.91
N ASP A 251 11.57 9.60 8.83
CA ASP A 251 12.86 10.30 9.00
C ASP A 251 13.46 10.02 10.38
N ARG A 252 12.66 10.08 11.44
CA ARG A 252 13.10 9.72 12.80
C ARG A 252 13.56 8.26 12.92
N MET A 253 12.91 7.36 12.17
CA MET A 253 13.34 5.95 12.11
C MET A 253 14.66 5.80 11.35
N MET A 254 14.89 6.58 10.28
CA MET A 254 16.14 6.58 9.53
C MET A 254 17.33 7.13 10.34
N GLU A 255 17.08 8.03 11.28
CA GLU A 255 18.09 8.61 12.19
C GLU A 255 18.36 7.73 13.42
N GLN A 256 17.49 6.74 13.72
CA GLN A 256 17.62 5.90 14.90
C GLN A 256 18.47 4.67 14.62
N GLU A 257 19.69 4.67 15.10
CA GLU A 257 20.57 3.50 15.09
C GLU A 257 20.10 2.41 16.06
N GLN A 258 20.48 1.16 15.78
CA GLN A 258 20.18 -0.02 16.60
C GLN A 258 21.48 -0.78 16.95
N ASN A 259 22.22 -0.31 17.93
CA ASN A 259 23.47 -0.90 18.33
C ASN A 259 23.26 -2.13 19.23
N ASN A 260 22.77 -3.21 18.62
CA ASN A 260 22.60 -4.52 19.26
C ASN A 260 22.83 -5.66 18.24
N PRO A 261 23.15 -6.88 18.68
CA PRO A 261 23.53 -7.96 17.76
C PRO A 261 22.40 -8.48 16.86
N TYR A 262 21.13 -8.14 17.14
CA TYR A 262 19.98 -8.61 16.39
C TYR A 262 19.73 -7.81 15.11
N HIS A 263 20.25 -6.59 15.01
CA HIS A 263 19.96 -5.68 13.91
C HIS A 263 21.22 -5.33 13.11
N LEU A 264 21.08 -5.26 11.78
CA LEU A 264 22.15 -4.86 10.84
C LEU A 264 22.01 -3.42 10.38
N TYR A 265 20.84 -2.83 10.55
CA TYR A 265 20.45 -1.56 9.98
C TYR A 265 19.86 -0.62 11.04
N ASN A 266 19.79 0.69 10.75
CA ASN A 266 18.96 1.60 11.51
C ASN A 266 17.48 1.18 11.43
N VAL A 267 16.62 1.78 12.25
CA VAL A 267 15.19 1.40 12.34
C VAL A 267 14.46 1.56 11.00
N GLY A 268 14.75 2.64 10.26
CA GLY A 268 14.08 2.94 8.99
C GLY A 268 14.43 1.91 7.90
N VAL A 269 15.72 1.63 7.71
CA VAL A 269 16.19 0.64 6.72
C VAL A 269 15.71 -0.77 7.08
N HIS A 270 15.76 -1.15 8.38
CA HIS A 270 15.17 -2.40 8.85
C HIS A 270 13.69 -2.52 8.48
N SER A 271 12.91 -1.47 8.70
CA SER A 271 11.48 -1.47 8.35
C SER A 271 11.22 -1.60 6.84
N ILE A 272 12.10 -1.05 6.00
CA ILE A 272 12.05 -1.27 4.54
C ILE A 272 12.29 -2.73 4.18
N TYR A 273 13.29 -3.39 4.78
CA TYR A 273 13.54 -4.81 4.53
C TYR A 273 12.41 -5.70 5.06
N THR A 274 11.83 -5.37 6.22
CA THR A 274 10.62 -6.02 6.72
C THR A 274 9.47 -5.87 5.73
N MET A 275 9.29 -4.67 5.16
CA MET A 275 8.29 -4.41 4.13
C MET A 275 8.53 -5.24 2.86
N LYS A 276 9.77 -5.47 2.44
CA LYS A 276 10.09 -6.34 1.30
C LYS A 276 9.81 -7.81 1.56
N ALA A 277 9.94 -8.25 2.80
CA ALA A 277 9.76 -9.65 3.20
C ALA A 277 8.30 -10.05 3.45
N ILE A 278 7.37 -9.10 3.57
CA ILE A 278 5.95 -9.37 3.82
C ILE A 278 5.14 -9.29 2.51
N ASP A 279 3.93 -9.84 2.53
CA ASP A 279 2.99 -9.80 1.40
C ASP A 279 2.79 -8.36 0.89
N ALA A 280 2.66 -8.23 -0.44
CA ALA A 280 2.49 -6.95 -1.12
C ALA A 280 1.03 -6.47 -1.10
N ASP A 281 0.43 -6.40 0.08
CA ASP A 281 -0.87 -5.77 0.34
C ASP A 281 -0.73 -4.56 1.27
N SER A 282 -1.67 -3.62 1.19
CA SER A 282 -1.61 -2.35 1.91
C SER A 282 -1.48 -2.53 3.43
N ILE A 283 -2.26 -3.45 4.03
CA ILE A 283 -2.26 -3.66 5.49
C ILE A 283 -0.91 -4.18 5.96
N CYS A 284 -0.40 -5.22 5.29
CA CYS A 284 0.89 -5.83 5.60
C CYS A 284 2.05 -4.84 5.41
N ARG A 285 2.07 -4.10 4.28
CA ARG A 285 3.14 -3.16 3.95
C ARG A 285 3.18 -1.94 4.89
N TRP A 286 2.02 -1.37 5.24
CA TRP A 286 1.95 -0.30 6.22
C TRP A 286 2.29 -0.77 7.64
N ALA A 287 1.89 -1.97 8.01
CA ALA A 287 2.27 -2.56 9.29
C ALA A 287 3.78 -2.79 9.37
N ALA A 288 4.40 -3.32 8.31
CA ALA A 288 5.84 -3.54 8.24
C ALA A 288 6.63 -2.23 8.30
N LEU A 289 6.14 -1.16 7.64
CA LEU A 289 6.79 0.14 7.74
C LEU A 289 6.74 0.71 9.16
N LEU A 290 5.60 0.54 9.84
CA LEU A 290 5.31 1.21 11.12
C LEU A 290 5.57 0.33 12.36
N HIS A 291 5.97 -0.96 12.22
CA HIS A 291 6.08 -1.87 13.36
C HIS A 291 7.03 -1.34 14.45
N ASP A 292 8.12 -0.75 14.04
CA ASP A 292 9.18 -0.22 14.90
C ASP A 292 9.14 1.32 15.07
N VAL A 293 8.09 1.99 14.63
CA VAL A 293 7.98 3.46 14.66
C VAL A 293 8.07 4.07 16.07
N GLY A 294 7.87 3.26 17.10
CA GLY A 294 8.01 3.66 18.50
C GLY A 294 9.43 3.62 19.05
N LYS A 295 10.38 3.00 18.35
CA LYS A 295 11.76 2.85 18.82
C LYS A 295 12.47 4.17 19.10
N PRO A 296 12.37 5.23 18.25
CA PRO A 296 12.99 6.51 18.54
C PRO A 296 12.54 7.15 19.85
N ASP A 297 11.29 6.89 20.28
CA ASP A 297 10.72 7.46 21.52
C ASP A 297 11.00 6.62 22.78
N THR A 298 11.50 5.40 22.62
CA THR A 298 11.75 4.47 23.73
C THR A 298 13.21 4.03 23.82
N HIS A 299 14.09 4.68 23.06
CA HIS A 299 15.50 4.38 23.01
C HIS A 299 16.16 4.60 24.38
N THR A 300 16.88 3.59 24.85
CA THR A 300 17.81 3.66 25.99
C THR A 300 19.07 2.89 25.65
N ARG A 301 20.20 3.27 26.25
CA ARG A 301 21.49 2.59 26.08
C ARG A 301 22.03 2.18 27.42
N ASP A 302 22.45 0.93 27.54
CA ASP A 302 23.06 0.41 28.77
C ASP A 302 24.54 0.76 28.87
N ASP A 303 25.18 0.42 30.04
CA ASP A 303 26.58 0.69 30.31
C ASP A 303 27.54 -0.08 29.37
N LYS A 304 27.06 -1.08 28.64
CA LYS A 304 27.83 -1.83 27.63
C LYS A 304 27.70 -1.24 26.24
N GLY A 305 26.93 -0.16 26.09
CA GLY A 305 26.67 0.49 24.82
C GLY A 305 25.59 -0.19 23.97
N ILE A 306 24.83 -1.11 24.54
CA ILE A 306 23.74 -1.82 23.84
C ILE A 306 22.46 -0.99 23.88
N ASP A 307 21.83 -0.87 22.74
CA ASP A 307 20.54 -0.16 22.60
C ASP A 307 19.36 -1.07 22.96
N HIS A 308 18.43 -0.51 23.72
CA HIS A 308 17.17 -1.11 24.14
C HIS A 308 15.99 -0.23 23.81
N PHE A 309 14.83 -0.83 23.51
CA PHE A 309 13.62 -0.14 23.06
C PHE A 309 12.37 -0.67 23.77
N TYR A 310 12.40 -0.71 25.11
CA TYR A 310 11.31 -1.30 25.91
C TYR A 310 9.99 -0.57 25.70
N GLY A 311 8.91 -1.32 25.38
CA GLY A 311 7.58 -0.78 25.18
C GLY A 311 7.38 -0.05 23.85
N HIS A 312 8.32 -0.15 22.90
CA HIS A 312 8.22 0.48 21.58
C HIS A 312 6.95 0.07 20.82
N ASN A 313 6.48 -1.16 21.00
CA ASN A 313 5.26 -1.67 20.40
C ASN A 313 4.00 -0.92 20.90
N VAL A 314 3.94 -0.56 22.18
CA VAL A 314 2.83 0.20 22.77
C VAL A 314 2.86 1.64 22.26
N VAL A 315 4.00 2.33 22.39
CA VAL A 315 4.21 3.69 21.88
C VAL A 315 4.00 3.74 20.36
N GLY A 316 4.57 2.77 19.64
CA GLY A 316 4.44 2.62 18.18
C GLY A 316 2.99 2.46 17.73
N THR A 317 2.18 1.72 18.49
CA THR A 317 0.75 1.57 18.20
C THR A 317 0.01 2.91 18.17
N ASP A 318 0.30 3.79 19.10
CA ASP A 318 -0.35 5.13 19.15
C ASP A 318 0.18 6.06 18.06
N ILE A 319 1.47 5.98 17.74
CA ILE A 319 2.06 6.71 16.62
C ILE A 319 1.44 6.20 15.30
N ALA A 320 1.39 4.91 15.08
CA ALA A 320 0.80 4.31 13.87
C ALA A 320 -0.66 4.75 13.68
N LYS A 321 -1.48 4.75 14.74
CA LYS A 321 -2.87 5.27 14.68
C LYS A 321 -2.91 6.74 14.26
N LYS A 322 -2.00 7.59 14.76
CA LYS A 322 -1.94 9.00 14.39
C LYS A 322 -1.54 9.18 12.93
N VAL A 323 -0.51 8.46 12.47
CA VAL A 323 -0.07 8.47 11.06
C VAL A 323 -1.20 8.07 10.13
N LEU A 324 -1.83 6.93 10.38
CA LEU A 324 -2.89 6.40 9.53
C LEU A 324 -4.14 7.30 9.50
N ARG A 325 -4.52 7.92 10.64
CA ARG A 325 -5.59 8.92 10.67
C ARG A 325 -5.23 10.18 9.88
N ARG A 326 -4.00 10.68 10.02
CA ARG A 326 -3.48 11.80 9.23
C ARG A 326 -3.53 11.49 7.73
N MET A 327 -3.20 10.25 7.35
CA MET A 327 -3.27 9.75 5.98
C MET A 327 -4.69 9.40 5.53
N LYS A 328 -5.72 9.61 6.37
CA LYS A 328 -7.13 9.37 6.04
C LYS A 328 -7.43 7.92 5.65
N TRP A 329 -6.80 6.96 6.33
CA TRP A 329 -7.20 5.55 6.25
C TRP A 329 -8.55 5.33 6.94
N ASP A 330 -9.27 4.29 6.50
CA ASP A 330 -10.49 3.84 7.13
C ASP A 330 -10.21 3.16 8.50
N ASN A 331 -11.25 3.07 9.34
CA ASN A 331 -11.10 2.56 10.71
C ASN A 331 -10.68 1.09 10.76
N ASP A 332 -11.08 0.26 9.78
CA ASP A 332 -10.73 -1.16 9.77
C ASP A 332 -9.25 -1.35 9.43
N THR A 333 -8.74 -0.62 8.45
CA THR A 333 -7.30 -0.57 8.14
C THR A 333 -6.49 -0.08 9.34
N ILE A 334 -6.91 1.04 9.97
CA ILE A 334 -6.23 1.57 11.17
C ILE A 334 -6.19 0.52 12.27
N LYS A 335 -7.30 -0.19 12.52
CA LYS A 335 -7.39 -1.23 13.54
C LYS A 335 -6.45 -2.40 13.25
N GLN A 336 -6.42 -2.90 12.01
CA GLN A 336 -5.60 -4.05 11.65
C GLN A 336 -4.12 -3.72 11.70
N VAL A 337 -3.68 -2.62 11.06
CA VAL A 337 -2.27 -2.17 11.08
C VAL A 337 -1.80 -1.91 12.51
N SER A 338 -2.58 -1.15 13.31
CA SER A 338 -2.20 -0.83 14.69
C SER A 338 -2.09 -2.08 15.56
N LYS A 339 -2.91 -3.09 15.29
CA LYS A 339 -2.87 -4.36 15.99
C LYS A 339 -1.65 -5.19 15.59
N MET A 340 -1.24 -5.15 14.30
CA MET A 340 0.02 -5.76 13.86
C MET A 340 1.21 -5.09 14.54
N VAL A 341 1.24 -3.76 14.60
CA VAL A 341 2.27 -2.99 15.32
C VAL A 341 2.33 -3.37 16.80
N TYR A 342 1.19 -3.54 17.47
CA TYR A 342 1.16 -3.91 18.89
C TYR A 342 1.72 -5.31 19.15
N TRP A 343 1.37 -6.28 18.32
CA TRP A 343 1.68 -7.68 18.56
C TRP A 343 2.98 -8.18 17.92
N HIS A 344 3.62 -7.42 17.02
CA HIS A 344 4.79 -7.89 16.27
C HIS A 344 5.91 -8.44 17.15
N ASP A 345 6.08 -7.88 18.35
CA ASP A 345 7.16 -8.26 19.29
C ASP A 345 6.79 -9.44 20.21
N TYR A 346 5.57 -9.98 20.10
CA TYR A 346 5.18 -11.15 20.90
C TYR A 346 6.07 -12.36 20.57
N GLY A 347 6.37 -13.18 21.60
CA GLY A 347 7.20 -14.37 21.46
C GLY A 347 8.71 -14.14 21.67
N MET A 348 9.17 -12.90 21.83
CA MET A 348 10.59 -12.63 22.11
C MET A 348 11.09 -13.23 23.44
N GLY A 349 10.21 -13.49 24.38
CA GLY A 349 10.52 -14.12 25.68
C GLY A 349 10.65 -15.65 25.65
N GLY A 350 10.62 -16.27 24.47
CA GLY A 350 10.65 -17.73 24.30
C GLY A 350 9.28 -18.37 24.10
N ILE A 351 9.27 -19.71 24.03
CA ILE A 351 8.03 -20.49 23.79
C ILE A 351 7.11 -20.39 25.01
N PRO A 352 5.89 -19.84 24.88
CA PRO A 352 4.96 -19.74 25.99
C PRO A 352 4.38 -21.12 26.35
N SER A 353 3.84 -21.27 27.58
CA SER A 353 3.01 -22.42 27.87
C SER A 353 1.71 -22.36 27.07
N VAL A 354 1.09 -23.50 26.78
CA VAL A 354 -0.17 -23.59 26.02
C VAL A 354 -1.28 -22.76 26.67
N VAL A 355 -1.38 -22.78 28.01
CA VAL A 355 -2.35 -21.96 28.76
C VAL A 355 -2.11 -20.45 28.54
N ARG A 356 -0.85 -20.01 28.67
CA ARG A 356 -0.49 -18.61 28.43
C ARG A 356 -0.81 -18.20 26.99
N PHE A 357 -0.50 -19.07 26.04
CA PHE A 357 -0.77 -18.81 24.62
C PHE A 357 -2.28 -18.73 24.31
N ARG A 358 -3.12 -19.63 24.90
CA ARG A 358 -4.59 -19.50 24.77
C ARG A 358 -5.10 -18.15 25.26
N LYS A 359 -4.64 -17.70 26.43
CA LYS A 359 -5.01 -16.39 26.98
C LYS A 359 -4.59 -15.25 26.02
N THR A 360 -3.37 -15.30 25.52
CA THR A 360 -2.90 -14.35 24.51
C THR A 360 -3.70 -14.42 23.22
N LEU A 361 -4.02 -15.61 22.73
CA LEU A 361 -4.79 -15.81 21.50
C LEU A 361 -6.24 -15.32 21.65
N ALA A 362 -6.86 -15.47 22.84
CA ALA A 362 -8.16 -14.90 23.16
C ALA A 362 -8.13 -13.35 23.11
N GLU A 363 -7.08 -12.73 23.67
CA GLU A 363 -6.87 -11.27 23.63
C GLU A 363 -6.53 -10.77 22.22
N MET A 364 -5.61 -11.43 21.56
CA MET A 364 -5.24 -11.15 20.18
C MET A 364 -6.42 -11.38 19.23
N GLY A 365 -7.28 -12.34 19.51
CA GLY A 365 -8.31 -12.86 18.61
C GLY A 365 -7.73 -13.86 17.60
N ALA A 366 -8.21 -15.10 17.66
CA ALA A 366 -7.67 -16.22 16.88
C ALA A 366 -7.59 -15.95 15.36
N GLY A 367 -8.60 -15.29 14.81
CA GLY A 367 -8.62 -14.92 13.37
C GLY A 367 -7.56 -13.88 12.97
N PHE A 368 -6.91 -13.21 13.93
CA PHE A 368 -5.86 -12.25 13.67
C PHE A 368 -4.46 -12.90 13.64
N PHE A 369 -4.29 -14.06 14.23
CA PHE A 369 -3.01 -14.75 14.34
C PHE A 369 -2.24 -14.86 13.01
N PRO A 370 -2.86 -15.15 11.85
CA PRO A 370 -2.16 -15.20 10.57
C PRO A 370 -1.48 -13.89 10.18
N LEU A 371 -2.04 -12.73 10.53
CA LEU A 371 -1.41 -11.42 10.28
C LEU A 371 -0.23 -11.18 11.24
N TYR A 372 -0.35 -11.60 12.49
CA TYR A 372 0.75 -11.58 13.44
C TYR A 372 1.92 -12.44 12.95
N ASP A 373 1.66 -13.68 12.51
CA ASP A 373 2.71 -14.58 12.02
C ASP A 373 3.45 -14.01 10.81
N LYS A 374 2.71 -13.41 9.87
CA LYS A 374 3.30 -12.73 8.70
C LYS A 374 4.26 -11.62 9.10
N ILE A 375 3.84 -10.69 9.96
CA ILE A 375 4.71 -9.57 10.36
C ILE A 375 5.89 -10.06 11.17
N LYS A 376 5.71 -11.05 12.04
CA LYS A 376 6.77 -11.63 12.86
C LYS A 376 7.86 -12.28 12.01
N ARG A 377 7.47 -13.08 11.00
CA ARG A 377 8.42 -13.72 10.07
C ARG A 377 9.12 -12.72 9.19
N ALA A 378 8.43 -11.68 8.75
CA ALA A 378 9.01 -10.61 7.93
C ALA A 378 10.03 -9.78 8.71
N ASP A 379 9.72 -9.39 9.95
CA ASP A 379 10.63 -8.71 10.86
C ASP A 379 11.90 -9.55 11.09
N MET A 380 11.72 -10.84 11.41
CA MET A 380 12.83 -11.77 11.63
C MET A 380 13.71 -11.92 10.37
N ALA A 381 13.12 -11.95 9.18
CA ALA A 381 13.86 -12.05 7.91
C ALA A 381 14.69 -10.79 7.59
N ALA A 382 14.34 -9.64 8.16
CA ALA A 382 15.05 -8.37 8.03
C ALA A 382 16.11 -8.15 9.12
N GLN A 383 16.23 -9.04 10.09
CA GLN A 383 17.22 -9.01 11.17
C GLN A 383 18.55 -9.67 10.77
N SER A 384 19.53 -9.64 11.68
CA SER A 384 20.77 -10.37 11.53
C SER A 384 20.58 -11.88 11.72
N ASP A 385 21.57 -12.67 11.27
CA ASP A 385 21.59 -14.13 11.50
C ASP A 385 21.84 -14.51 12.97
N TYR A 386 22.09 -13.52 13.85
CA TYR A 386 22.33 -13.78 15.27
C TYR A 386 21.13 -14.48 15.90
N ARG A 387 21.37 -15.72 16.37
CA ARG A 387 20.36 -16.63 16.94
C ARG A 387 19.13 -16.84 16.03
N TYR A 388 19.29 -16.81 14.72
CA TYR A 388 18.19 -16.95 13.78
C TYR A 388 17.42 -18.25 13.94
N ASP A 389 18.14 -19.40 14.07
CA ASP A 389 17.49 -20.71 14.22
C ASP A 389 16.70 -20.82 15.51
N GLU A 390 17.18 -20.21 16.61
CA GLU A 390 16.44 -20.19 17.87
C GLU A 390 15.16 -19.34 17.76
N LYS A 391 15.26 -18.16 17.15
CA LYS A 391 14.11 -17.30 16.88
C LYS A 391 13.07 -18.03 16.02
N LYS A 392 13.55 -18.66 14.95
CA LYS A 392 12.70 -19.44 14.03
C LYS A 392 11.98 -20.58 14.75
N ALA A 393 12.69 -21.34 15.58
CA ALA A 393 12.12 -22.44 16.36
C ALA A 393 11.00 -21.96 17.31
N ILE A 394 11.15 -20.76 17.91
CA ILE A 394 10.11 -20.17 18.76
C ILE A 394 8.86 -19.83 17.93
N VAL A 395 9.03 -19.17 16.79
CA VAL A 395 7.91 -18.79 15.93
C VAL A 395 7.18 -20.01 15.38
N ASP A 396 7.93 -21.03 14.92
CA ASP A 396 7.36 -22.28 14.42
C ASP A 396 6.60 -23.04 15.52
N ALA A 397 7.11 -23.07 16.76
CA ALA A 397 6.42 -23.69 17.90
C ALA A 397 5.12 -22.96 18.27
N ILE A 398 5.10 -21.64 18.19
CA ILE A 398 3.89 -20.82 18.42
C ILE A 398 2.85 -21.08 17.33
N GLU A 399 3.27 -21.16 16.06
CA GLU A 399 2.38 -21.50 14.94
C GLU A 399 1.79 -22.92 15.10
N GLU A 400 2.58 -23.89 15.49
CA GLU A 400 2.10 -25.26 15.74
C GLU A 400 1.09 -25.31 16.91
N MET A 401 1.35 -24.58 18.01
CA MET A 401 0.36 -24.43 19.08
C MET A 401 -0.94 -23.80 18.61
N TYR A 402 -0.86 -22.77 17.74
CA TYR A 402 -2.04 -22.16 17.15
C TYR A 402 -2.85 -23.18 16.34
N ARG A 403 -2.19 -23.90 15.43
CA ARG A 403 -2.84 -24.93 14.61
C ARG A 403 -3.55 -25.99 15.46
N LYS A 404 -2.89 -26.43 16.55
CA LYS A 404 -3.46 -27.42 17.46
C LYS A 404 -4.68 -26.87 18.20
N ILE A 405 -4.60 -25.67 18.77
CA ILE A 405 -5.72 -25.03 19.48
C ILE A 405 -6.94 -24.86 18.55
N MET A 406 -6.70 -24.46 17.28
CA MET A 406 -7.78 -24.32 16.31
C MET A 406 -8.36 -25.66 15.88
N ALA A 407 -7.52 -26.71 15.73
CA ALA A 407 -7.97 -28.05 15.37
C ALA A 407 -8.75 -28.73 16.50
N ASP A 408 -8.33 -28.51 17.75
CA ASP A 408 -9.00 -29.04 18.95
C ASP A 408 -10.35 -28.32 19.22
N GLY A 409 -10.59 -27.17 18.57
CA GLY A 409 -11.81 -26.37 18.76
C GLY A 409 -11.88 -25.73 20.15
N ASP A 410 -10.74 -25.34 20.72
CA ASP A 410 -10.67 -24.71 22.03
C ASP A 410 -11.52 -23.43 22.09
N CYS A 411 -12.28 -23.26 23.16
CA CYS A 411 -13.06 -22.05 23.41
C CYS A 411 -12.14 -20.87 23.75
N LEU A 412 -12.14 -19.85 22.89
CA LEU A 412 -11.30 -18.66 23.02
C LEU A 412 -12.10 -17.37 23.26
N THR A 413 -13.42 -17.42 23.16
CA THR A 413 -14.29 -16.27 23.33
C THR A 413 -15.50 -16.56 24.21
N ILE A 414 -16.06 -15.53 24.85
CA ILE A 414 -17.29 -15.66 25.65
C ILE A 414 -18.44 -16.25 24.83
N LYS A 415 -18.48 -16.03 23.52
CA LYS A 415 -19.54 -16.56 22.64
C LYS A 415 -19.47 -18.07 22.45
N GLU A 416 -18.30 -18.66 22.65
CA GLU A 416 -18.03 -20.10 22.51
C GLU A 416 -18.17 -20.87 23.83
N LEU A 417 -18.47 -20.18 24.93
CA LEU A 417 -18.79 -20.84 26.18
C LEU A 417 -20.07 -21.70 26.06
N ALA A 418 -20.09 -22.88 26.70
CA ALA A 418 -21.23 -23.80 26.70
C ALA A 418 -22.45 -23.24 27.39
N ILE A 419 -22.34 -22.12 28.12
CA ILE A 419 -23.45 -21.36 28.72
C ILE A 419 -23.36 -19.89 28.37
N ASN A 420 -24.47 -19.21 28.39
CA ASN A 420 -24.61 -17.81 28.03
C ASN A 420 -25.52 -17.04 29.02
N GLY A 421 -25.80 -15.77 28.73
CA GLY A 421 -26.61 -14.95 29.61
C GLY A 421 -28.07 -15.39 29.82
N ARG A 422 -28.65 -16.28 28.97
CA ARG A 422 -29.98 -16.86 29.20
C ARG A 422 -29.91 -17.95 30.27
N ASP A 423 -28.91 -18.80 30.18
CA ASP A 423 -28.67 -19.86 31.17
C ASP A 423 -28.44 -19.26 32.56
N HIS A 424 -27.71 -18.13 32.66
CA HIS A 424 -27.54 -17.41 33.93
C HIS A 424 -28.87 -16.90 34.53
N LYS A 425 -29.82 -16.45 33.70
CA LYS A 425 -31.15 -16.03 34.15
C LYS A 425 -31.95 -17.22 34.65
N GLU A 426 -31.89 -18.38 34.00
CA GLU A 426 -32.53 -19.62 34.42
C GLU A 426 -31.99 -20.09 35.78
N MET A 427 -30.72 -19.81 36.07
CA MET A 427 -30.09 -20.06 37.37
C MET A 427 -30.44 -19.02 38.46
N GLY A 428 -31.25 -18.00 38.15
CA GLY A 428 -31.69 -16.99 39.12
C GLY A 428 -30.77 -15.78 39.26
N LEU A 429 -29.79 -15.61 38.37
CA LEU A 429 -28.90 -14.44 38.36
C LEU A 429 -29.58 -13.23 37.72
N ALA A 430 -29.46 -12.06 38.35
CA ALA A 430 -30.03 -10.82 37.83
C ALA A 430 -29.24 -10.34 36.58
N PRO A 431 -29.94 -9.83 35.55
CA PRO A 431 -29.29 -9.20 34.42
C PRO A 431 -28.48 -7.97 34.83
N GLY A 432 -27.27 -7.80 34.29
CA GLY A 432 -26.44 -6.62 34.55
C GLY A 432 -24.95 -6.88 34.43
N LYS A 433 -24.14 -5.94 34.92
CA LYS A 433 -22.69 -6.02 34.87
C LYS A 433 -22.10 -7.29 35.48
N GLN A 434 -22.72 -7.78 36.53
CA GLN A 434 -22.30 -9.03 37.22
C GLN A 434 -22.29 -10.23 36.27
N MET A 435 -23.25 -10.32 35.34
CA MET A 435 -23.34 -11.40 34.36
C MET A 435 -22.12 -11.37 33.38
N GLY A 436 -21.67 -10.18 32.97
CA GLY A 436 -20.44 -10.04 32.17
C GLY A 436 -19.21 -10.56 32.90
N HIS A 437 -19.03 -10.16 34.16
CA HIS A 437 -17.92 -10.62 35.00
C HIS A 437 -17.92 -12.13 35.24
N ILE A 438 -19.13 -12.76 35.37
CA ILE A 438 -19.24 -14.21 35.50
C ILE A 438 -18.75 -14.89 34.19
N LEU A 439 -19.19 -14.42 33.04
CA LEU A 439 -18.77 -14.98 31.75
C LEU A 439 -17.25 -14.80 31.51
N GLU A 440 -16.67 -13.66 31.87
CA GLU A 440 -15.23 -13.41 31.82
C GLU A 440 -14.47 -14.38 32.75
N TYR A 441 -14.94 -14.59 33.98
CA TYR A 441 -14.37 -15.56 34.89
C TYR A 441 -14.44 -17.00 34.36
N LEU A 442 -15.56 -17.38 33.77
CA LEU A 442 -15.72 -18.73 33.19
C LEU A 442 -14.77 -18.89 31.98
N LEU A 443 -14.68 -17.89 31.12
CA LEU A 443 -13.74 -17.92 29.99
C LEU A 443 -12.30 -18.09 30.49
N GLU A 444 -11.89 -17.35 31.53
CA GLU A 444 -10.54 -17.49 32.10
C GLU A 444 -10.27 -18.93 32.54
N LYS A 445 -11.23 -19.58 33.19
CA LYS A 445 -11.10 -20.97 33.63
C LYS A 445 -11.09 -21.97 32.48
N VAL A 446 -11.88 -21.73 31.43
CA VAL A 446 -11.91 -22.56 30.24
C VAL A 446 -10.58 -22.41 29.44
N LEU A 447 -10.01 -21.22 29.38
CA LEU A 447 -8.68 -21.03 28.77
C LEU A 447 -7.56 -21.79 29.49
N GLU A 448 -7.70 -21.99 30.80
CA GLU A 448 -6.80 -22.82 31.61
C GLU A 448 -6.99 -24.32 31.35
N ALA A 449 -8.26 -24.76 31.23
CA ALA A 449 -8.64 -26.16 31.09
C ALA A 449 -9.85 -26.32 30.11
N PRO A 450 -9.61 -26.37 28.77
CA PRO A 450 -10.68 -26.38 27.76
C PRO A 450 -11.76 -27.48 27.96
N HIS A 451 -11.37 -28.63 28.48
CA HIS A 451 -12.29 -29.75 28.72
C HIS A 451 -13.41 -29.45 29.70
N ILE A 452 -13.30 -28.39 30.51
CA ILE A 452 -14.36 -27.98 31.42
C ILE A 452 -15.49 -27.20 30.74
N ASN A 453 -15.34 -26.84 29.46
CA ASN A 453 -16.36 -26.10 28.72
C ASN A 453 -17.57 -26.99 28.37
N THR A 454 -18.27 -27.44 29.40
CA THR A 454 -19.53 -28.15 29.30
C THR A 454 -20.58 -27.43 30.15
N ARG A 455 -21.85 -27.51 29.76
CA ARG A 455 -22.95 -26.86 30.49
C ARG A 455 -22.95 -27.22 31.99
N GLU A 456 -22.84 -28.51 32.29
CA GLU A 456 -22.84 -29.03 33.65
C GLU A 456 -21.71 -28.45 34.53
N ASN A 457 -20.47 -28.46 34.00
CA ASN A 457 -19.32 -27.93 34.73
C ASN A 457 -19.42 -26.42 34.96
N LEU A 458 -19.84 -25.68 33.95
CA LEU A 458 -19.93 -24.22 34.05
C LEU A 458 -21.08 -23.78 34.96
N GLU A 459 -22.25 -24.41 34.88
CA GLU A 459 -23.35 -24.16 35.80
C GLU A 459 -22.97 -24.48 37.27
N LYS A 460 -22.26 -25.57 37.51
CA LYS A 460 -21.72 -25.89 38.84
C LYS A 460 -20.77 -24.83 39.35
N MET A 461 -19.84 -24.36 38.51
CA MET A 461 -18.88 -23.29 38.89
C MET A 461 -19.60 -21.99 39.25
N VAL A 462 -20.65 -21.63 38.52
CA VAL A 462 -21.47 -20.45 38.81
C VAL A 462 -22.21 -20.63 40.15
N ALA A 463 -22.85 -21.79 40.35
CA ALA A 463 -23.59 -22.07 41.58
C ALA A 463 -22.68 -22.05 42.83
N ASP A 464 -21.50 -22.67 42.72
CA ASP A 464 -20.53 -22.73 43.83
C ASP A 464 -19.98 -21.39 44.24
N LYS A 465 -19.84 -20.44 43.30
CA LYS A 465 -19.19 -19.15 43.57
C LYS A 465 -20.15 -17.98 43.75
N TYR A 466 -21.33 -17.99 43.10
CA TYR A 466 -22.19 -16.82 42.99
C TYR A 466 -23.61 -17.01 43.48
N LEU A 467 -24.04 -18.27 43.79
CA LEU A 467 -25.39 -18.57 44.27
C LEU A 467 -25.41 -19.07 45.71
N LYS A 468 -24.29 -19.02 46.44
CA LYS A 468 -24.20 -19.31 47.87
C LYS A 468 -24.56 -18.12 48.70
#